data_a72f9f5e8ded336319fcbc019a43aac8
#
_entry.id   a72f9f5e8ded336319fcbc019a43aac8
#
_cell.length_a   1.000
_cell.length_b   1.000
_cell.length_c   1.000
_cell.angle_alpha   90.00
_cell.angle_beta   90.00
_cell.angle_gamma   90.00
#
_symmetry.space_group_name_H-M   'P 1'
#
loop_
_entity.id
_entity.type
_entity.pdbx_description
1 polymer ?
#
loop_
_entity_poly.entity_id
_entity_poly.type
_entity_poly.pdbx_seq_one_letter_code
_entity_poly.pdbx_strand_id
1 'polypeptide(L)' 'MRAPTGALATPVEITSDSVQRGDVIQIGGQPCRVSDLVQLRAGAKRLVFESGEALTMHARTRLIALRMTRKW' A
#
# COMPACT_ATOMS: atom_id res chain seq x y z
N MET A 1 10.26 7.54 16.01
CA MET A 1 9.84 8.57 15.04
C MET A 1 8.42 9.00 15.34
N ARG A 2 8.18 10.27 15.27
CA ARG A 2 6.86 10.82 15.58
C ARG A 2 6.03 10.95 14.31
N ALA A 3 4.76 10.56 14.37
CA ALA A 3 3.84 10.77 13.27
C ALA A 3 3.56 12.28 13.10
N PRO A 4 3.29 12.75 11.87
CA PRO A 4 2.89 14.13 11.67
C PRO A 4 1.62 14.45 12.46
N THR A 5 1.51 15.69 12.90
CA THR A 5 0.33 16.16 13.61
C THR A 5 -0.91 15.98 12.73
N GLY A 6 -1.97 15.40 13.28
CA GLY A 6 -3.21 15.18 12.57
C GLY A 6 -3.24 13.95 11.65
N ALA A 7 -2.19 13.11 11.70
CA ALA A 7 -2.13 11.92 10.89
C ALA A 7 -1.99 10.68 11.78
N LEU A 8 -2.67 9.60 11.41
CA LEU A 8 -2.58 8.30 12.07
C LEU A 8 -2.17 7.26 11.06
N ALA A 9 -1.26 6.38 11.47
CA ALA A 9 -0.91 5.20 10.69
C ALA A 9 -1.77 4.04 11.22
N THR A 10 -2.63 3.53 10.37
CA THR A 10 -3.57 2.47 10.75
C THR A 10 -3.28 1.22 9.93
N PRO A 11 -3.10 0.06 10.56
CA PRO A 11 -2.97 -1.18 9.80
C PRO A 11 -4.30 -1.54 9.16
N VAL A 12 -4.25 -1.86 7.86
CA VAL A 12 -5.43 -2.27 7.10
C VAL A 12 -5.07 -3.48 6.27
N GLU A 13 -6.01 -4.42 6.14
CA GLU A 13 -5.86 -5.51 5.20
C GLU A 13 -6.22 -4.98 3.81
N ILE A 14 -5.32 -5.17 2.86
CA ILE A 14 -5.53 -4.73 1.49
C ILE A 14 -5.61 -5.92 0.54
N THR A 15 -6.40 -5.73 -0.51
CA THR A 15 -6.49 -6.63 -1.65
C THR A 15 -6.15 -5.83 -2.90
N SER A 16 -6.13 -6.49 -4.07
CA SER A 16 -5.91 -5.76 -5.32
C SER A 16 -7.00 -4.72 -5.58
N ASP A 17 -8.19 -4.88 -4.98
CA ASP A 17 -9.28 -3.92 -5.16
C ASP A 17 -9.25 -2.76 -4.16
N SER A 18 -8.65 -2.98 -3.00
CA SER A 18 -8.71 -1.99 -1.91
C SER A 18 -7.43 -1.21 -1.70
N VAL A 19 -6.32 -1.65 -2.28
CA VAL A 19 -5.03 -0.97 -2.13
C VAL A 19 -5.12 0.44 -2.71
N GLN A 20 -4.47 1.41 -2.04
CA GLN A 20 -4.50 2.81 -2.43
C GLN A 20 -3.10 3.37 -2.52
N ARG A 21 -2.94 4.41 -3.32
CA ARG A 21 -1.71 5.20 -3.31
C ARG A 21 -1.48 5.73 -1.91
N GLY A 22 -0.23 5.71 -1.48
CA GLY A 22 0.14 6.14 -0.15
C GLY A 22 0.16 5.02 0.89
N ASP A 23 -0.44 3.85 0.58
CA ASP A 23 -0.33 2.70 1.47
C ASP A 23 1.13 2.30 1.60
N VAL A 24 1.54 1.89 2.79
CA VAL A 24 2.91 1.45 3.07
C VAL A 24 2.89 -0.03 3.38
N ILE A 25 3.66 -0.79 2.62
CA ILE A 25 3.74 -2.25 2.75
C ILE A 25 5.17 -2.61 3.16
N GLN A 26 5.30 -3.49 4.14
CA GLN A 26 6.60 -4.00 4.56
C GLN A 26 7.05 -5.10 3.58
N ILE A 27 8.16 -4.90 2.92
CA ILE A 27 8.73 -5.86 1.98
C ILE A 27 10.18 -6.09 2.38
N GLY A 28 10.50 -7.32 2.78
CA GLY A 28 11.85 -7.65 3.23
C GLY A 28 12.31 -6.80 4.40
N GLY A 29 11.39 -6.41 5.29
CA GLY A 29 11.70 -5.56 6.42
C GLY A 29 11.79 -4.08 6.11
N GLN A 30 11.56 -3.68 4.85
CA GLN A 30 11.62 -2.28 4.43
C GLN A 30 10.21 -1.76 4.19
N PRO A 31 9.87 -0.57 4.70
CA PRO A 31 8.59 0.06 4.37
C PRO A 31 8.62 0.58 2.94
N CYS A 32 7.66 0.17 2.14
CA CYS A 32 7.56 0.55 0.73
C CYS A 32 6.24 1.26 0.50
N ARG A 33 6.32 2.53 0.12
CA ARG A 33 5.12 3.34 -0.10
C ARG A 33 4.67 3.24 -1.55
N VAL A 34 3.38 2.96 -1.73
CA VAL A 34 2.77 2.87 -3.06
C VAL A 34 2.64 4.25 -3.67
N SER A 35 3.27 4.45 -4.82
CA SER A 35 3.20 5.71 -5.57
C SER A 35 2.23 5.63 -6.73
N ASP A 36 2.00 4.42 -7.28
CA ASP A 36 1.09 4.27 -8.41
C ASP A 36 0.51 2.86 -8.43
N LEU A 37 -0.60 2.71 -9.14
CA LEU A 37 -1.33 1.45 -9.27
C LEU A 37 -1.66 1.24 -10.74
N VAL A 38 -1.41 0.02 -11.23
CA VAL A 38 -1.70 -0.35 -12.61
C VAL A 38 -2.63 -1.55 -12.61
N GLN A 39 -3.82 -1.40 -13.18
CA GLN A 39 -4.77 -2.49 -13.28
C GLN A 39 -4.27 -3.51 -14.29
N LEU A 40 -4.25 -4.78 -13.90
CA LEU A 40 -3.86 -5.90 -14.73
C LEU A 40 -5.04 -6.80 -14.99
N ARG A 41 -4.80 -7.91 -15.72
CA ARG A 41 -5.85 -8.88 -16.06
C ARG A 41 -6.30 -9.65 -14.83
N ALA A 42 -7.51 -10.18 -14.89
CA ALA A 42 -8.06 -11.11 -13.91
C ALA A 42 -8.09 -10.55 -12.48
N GLY A 43 -8.30 -9.25 -12.34
CA GLY A 43 -8.38 -8.62 -11.03
C GLY A 43 -7.04 -8.41 -10.35
N ALA A 44 -5.93 -8.67 -11.03
CA ALA A 44 -4.61 -8.39 -10.49
C ALA A 44 -4.28 -6.89 -10.61
N LYS A 45 -3.35 -6.44 -9.79
CA LYS A 45 -2.92 -5.04 -9.82
C LYS A 45 -1.42 -4.99 -9.54
N ARG A 46 -0.73 -4.15 -10.31
CA ARG A 46 0.68 -3.89 -10.07
C ARG A 46 0.80 -2.64 -9.20
N LEU A 47 1.50 -2.79 -8.09
CA LEU A 47 1.82 -1.69 -7.21
C LEU A 47 3.22 -1.20 -7.55
N VAL A 48 3.34 0.09 -7.80
CA VAL A 48 4.63 0.72 -8.05
C VAL A 48 4.97 1.55 -6.82
N PHE A 49 6.15 1.34 -6.27
CA PHE A 49 6.59 2.01 -5.05
C PHE A 49 7.44 3.24 -5.36
N GLU A 50 7.57 4.12 -4.38
CA GLU A 50 8.39 5.33 -4.53
C GLU A 50 9.84 5.01 -4.87
N SER A 51 10.32 3.85 -4.47
CA SER A 51 11.67 3.39 -4.81
C SER A 51 11.82 3.00 -6.28
N GLY A 52 10.73 2.89 -7.02
CA GLY A 52 10.74 2.42 -8.41
C GLY A 52 10.52 0.92 -8.54
N GLU A 53 10.53 0.18 -7.44
CA GLU A 53 10.24 -1.24 -7.46
C GLU A 53 8.74 -1.46 -7.63
N ALA A 54 8.37 -2.68 -8.03
CA ALA A 54 6.98 -3.02 -8.24
C ALA A 54 6.66 -4.38 -7.65
N LEU A 55 5.40 -4.55 -7.28
CA LEU A 55 4.87 -5.81 -6.76
C LEU A 55 3.55 -6.07 -7.43
N THR A 56 3.32 -7.30 -7.89
CA THR A 56 2.03 -7.69 -8.44
C THR A 56 1.19 -8.36 -7.36
N MET A 57 0.01 -7.79 -7.11
CA MET A 57 -1.00 -8.42 -6.26
C MET A 57 -2.00 -9.13 -7.15
N HIS A 58 -2.15 -10.41 -6.95
CA HIS A 58 -3.19 -11.18 -7.63
C HIS A 58 -4.54 -10.96 -6.94
N ALA A 59 -5.62 -11.35 -7.61
CA ALA A 59 -6.97 -11.08 -7.11
C ALA A 59 -7.22 -11.62 -5.70
N ARG A 60 -6.55 -12.71 -5.32
CA ARG A 60 -6.74 -13.35 -4.00
C ARG A 60 -5.66 -13.00 -2.99
N THR A 61 -4.68 -12.22 -3.39
CA THR A 61 -3.60 -11.82 -2.48
C THR A 61 -4.14 -10.85 -1.45
N ARG A 62 -3.77 -11.08 -0.18
CA ARG A 62 -4.10 -10.18 0.93
C ARG A 62 -2.83 -9.82 1.65
N LEU A 63 -2.66 -8.54 1.91
CA LEU A 63 -1.49 -8.03 2.62
C LEU A 63 -1.96 -7.05 3.69
N ILE A 64 -1.10 -6.83 4.67
CA ILE A 64 -1.33 -5.78 5.66
C ILE A 64 -0.52 -4.57 5.25
N ALA A 65 -1.17 -3.44 5.15
CA ALA A 65 -0.53 -2.16 4.86
C ALA A 65 -0.78 -1.19 6.00
N LEU A 66 0.06 -0.19 6.10
CA LEU A 66 -0.21 0.96 6.96
C LEU A 66 -0.79 2.07 6.10
N ARG A 67 -1.94 2.55 6.50
CA ARG A 67 -2.63 3.63 5.79
C ARG A 67 -2.64 4.87 6.66
N MET A 68 -2.16 5.96 6.09
CA MET A 68 -2.14 7.23 6.80
C MET A 68 -3.48 7.91 6.60
N THR A 69 -4.15 8.22 7.70
CA THR A 69 -5.40 8.97 7.65
C THR A 69 -5.24 10.25 8.43
N ARG A 70 -5.84 11.33 7.94
CA ARG A 70 -5.89 12.56 8.68
C ARG A 70 -6.98 12.51 9.71
N LYS A 71 -6.63 12.96 10.89
CA LYS A 71 -7.58 13.08 11.99
C LYS A 71 -7.88 14.56 12.18
N TRP A 72 -9.14 14.94 12.03
CA TRP A 72 -9.60 16.30 12.23
C TRP A 72 -10.56 16.37 13.38
#